data_eaa26f2ce76763894f8fd0d27ae284d6
#
_entry.id   eaa26f2ce76763894f8fd0d27ae284d6
#
_cell.length_a   1.000
_cell.length_b   1.000
_cell.length_c   1.000
_cell.angle_alpha   90.00
_cell.angle_beta   90.00
_cell.angle_gamma   90.00
#
_symmetry.space_group_name_H-M   'P 1'
#
loop_
_entity.id
_entity.type
_entity.pdbx_description
1 polymer ?
#
loop_
_entity_poly.entity_id
_entity_poly.type
_entity_poly.pdbx_seq_one_letter_code
_entity_poly.pdbx_strand_id
1 'polypeptide(L)'
;MSNRVFIIAEAGVNHNGDIILAKKLIDVAAKAGADAVKFQTFKAQNLVSKNAQKASYQKETTDKNESQFEMIKKLELDENTHKELIAYCKQKNITFLSTPFDSDSIKLLDELGLSTFKIPSGEITNLPYLRQIGGLNKKIILSTGMANLGEVEAAIETLVKSGTKHENISLLHANTQYPTPMEDVNLKAMITLKNAFGLEVGYSDHTLGIEVDIAAVAMGAKIIEKHFTLDKSLPGPDHKASLEPDELAAMVRGIRNIELALGDGLKHFSKSESENIKIARKSIVAKCDIKKGEIFSEQNICVKRPGDGINPMRWDEIIGQISQKEYKQDDLI
;
A
#
# COMPACT_ATOMS: atom_id res chain seq x y z
N MET A 1 13.32 2.37 -10.87
CA MET A 1 12.88 1.50 -9.75
C MET A 1 11.45 1.08 -10.00
N SER A 2 11.07 -0.15 -9.74
CA SER A 2 9.67 -0.60 -9.90
C SER A 2 8.78 0.24 -8.98
N ASN A 3 7.75 0.88 -9.53
CA ASN A 3 6.75 1.63 -8.74
C ASN A 3 5.74 0.70 -8.04
N ARG A 4 5.98 -0.60 -8.09
CA ARG A 4 5.06 -1.61 -7.55
C ARG A 4 5.09 -1.61 -6.02
N VAL A 5 3.92 -1.48 -5.42
CA VAL A 5 3.69 -1.56 -3.98
C VAL A 5 3.79 -3.02 -3.54
N PHE A 6 4.50 -3.27 -2.44
CA PHE A 6 4.58 -4.59 -1.82
C PHE A 6 3.38 -4.79 -0.89
N ILE A 7 2.49 -5.71 -1.24
CA ILE A 7 1.24 -5.96 -0.51
C ILE A 7 1.43 -7.18 0.38
N ILE A 8 1.30 -6.98 1.69
CA ILE A 8 1.35 -8.00 2.73
C ILE A 8 -0.07 -8.32 3.18
N ALA A 9 -0.56 -9.49 2.83
CA ALA A 9 -1.79 -10.02 3.39
C ALA A 9 -1.49 -10.63 4.78
N GLU A 10 -1.93 -9.95 5.84
CA GLU A 10 -1.70 -10.37 7.22
C GLU A 10 -2.72 -11.44 7.63
N ALA A 11 -2.31 -12.70 7.58
CA ALA A 11 -3.07 -13.81 8.16
C ALA A 11 -3.07 -13.76 9.69
N GLY A 12 -1.99 -13.20 10.25
CA GLY A 12 -1.82 -13.04 11.69
C GLY A 12 -2.02 -14.36 12.44
N VAL A 13 -3.00 -14.36 13.32
CA VAL A 13 -3.44 -15.56 14.07
C VAL A 13 -4.80 -16.10 13.60
N ASN A 14 -5.33 -15.62 12.48
CA ASN A 14 -6.64 -16.03 11.93
C ASN A 14 -6.69 -17.50 11.46
N HIS A 15 -5.59 -18.23 11.58
CA HIS A 15 -5.53 -19.67 11.40
C HIS A 15 -6.02 -20.45 12.64
N ASN A 16 -6.28 -19.80 13.78
CA ASN A 16 -6.78 -20.42 15.02
C ASN A 16 -6.00 -21.68 15.48
N GLY A 17 -4.67 -21.74 15.22
CA GLY A 17 -3.85 -22.91 15.54
C GLY A 17 -4.00 -24.09 14.56
N ASP A 18 -4.82 -23.97 13.52
CA ASP A 18 -5.07 -25.05 12.54
C ASP A 18 -4.26 -24.80 11.25
N ILE A 19 -3.39 -25.75 10.90
CA ILE A 19 -2.57 -25.70 9.69
C ILE A 19 -3.40 -25.76 8.41
N ILE A 20 -4.57 -26.40 8.44
CA ILE A 20 -5.46 -26.46 7.27
C ILE A 20 -6.04 -25.07 7.00
N LEU A 21 -6.45 -24.35 8.05
CA LEU A 21 -6.90 -22.97 7.91
C LEU A 21 -5.76 -22.06 7.48
N ALA A 22 -4.54 -22.24 8.03
CA ALA A 22 -3.36 -21.48 7.61
C ALA A 22 -3.07 -21.64 6.10
N LYS A 23 -3.13 -22.87 5.56
CA LYS A 23 -2.99 -23.12 4.12
C LYS A 23 -4.10 -22.50 3.27
N LYS A 24 -5.34 -22.52 3.74
CA LYS A 24 -6.45 -21.84 3.04
C LYS A 24 -6.24 -20.31 3.00
N LEU A 25 -5.70 -19.73 4.07
CA LEU A 25 -5.32 -18.31 4.08
C LEU A 25 -4.21 -18.04 3.05
N ILE A 26 -3.21 -18.90 2.93
CA ILE A 26 -2.18 -18.77 1.87
C ILE A 26 -2.81 -18.82 0.48
N ASP A 27 -3.75 -19.74 0.23
CA ASP A 27 -4.45 -19.84 -1.06
C ASP A 27 -5.22 -18.56 -1.40
N VAL A 28 -5.92 -17.98 -0.41
CA VAL A 28 -6.67 -16.73 -0.57
C VAL A 28 -5.73 -15.57 -0.89
N ALA A 29 -4.64 -15.41 -0.13
CA ALA A 29 -3.66 -14.34 -0.34
C ALA A 29 -3.00 -14.43 -1.72
N ALA A 30 -2.60 -15.64 -2.13
CA ALA A 30 -2.02 -15.88 -3.45
C ALA A 30 -3.01 -15.61 -4.58
N LYS A 31 -4.27 -16.08 -4.45
CA LYS A 31 -5.35 -15.84 -5.42
C LYS A 31 -5.72 -14.37 -5.55
N ALA A 32 -5.69 -13.62 -4.44
CA ALA A 32 -5.94 -12.19 -4.44
C ALA A 32 -4.80 -11.39 -5.13
N GLY A 33 -3.61 -11.98 -5.31
CA GLY A 33 -2.45 -11.34 -5.94
C GLY A 33 -1.61 -10.51 -4.97
N ALA A 34 -1.67 -10.81 -3.66
CA ALA A 34 -0.77 -10.27 -2.67
C ALA A 34 0.68 -10.74 -2.94
N ASP A 35 1.67 -9.93 -2.55
CA ASP A 35 3.08 -10.25 -2.74
C ASP A 35 3.62 -11.13 -1.61
N ALA A 36 3.04 -11.01 -0.42
CA ALA A 36 3.36 -11.83 0.74
C ALA A 36 2.13 -12.18 1.56
N VAL A 37 2.17 -13.32 2.23
CA VAL A 37 1.29 -13.66 3.35
C VAL A 37 2.11 -13.66 4.62
N LYS A 38 1.59 -13.02 5.69
CA LYS A 38 2.32 -12.87 6.95
C LYS A 38 1.56 -13.55 8.10
N PHE A 39 2.32 -14.28 8.90
CA PHE A 39 1.90 -14.92 10.14
C PHE A 39 2.55 -14.26 11.35
N GLN A 40 2.31 -14.82 12.52
CA GLN A 40 2.93 -14.40 13.78
C GLN A 40 3.63 -15.59 14.40
N THR A 41 4.84 -15.36 14.92
CA THR A 41 5.67 -16.39 15.58
C THR A 41 5.96 -15.94 17.00
N PHE A 42 5.54 -16.74 17.96
CA PHE A 42 5.73 -16.45 19.39
C PHE A 42 5.67 -17.71 20.22
N LYS A 43 6.23 -17.60 21.43
CA LYS A 43 5.99 -18.53 22.53
C LYS A 43 5.22 -17.76 23.60
N ALA A 44 4.01 -18.19 23.97
CA ALA A 44 3.15 -17.50 24.91
C ALA A 44 3.87 -17.20 26.25
N GLN A 45 4.69 -18.13 26.69
CA GLN A 45 5.49 -17.99 27.93
C GLN A 45 6.56 -16.89 27.87
N ASN A 46 7.01 -16.51 26.64
CA ASN A 46 8.01 -15.47 26.42
C ASN A 46 7.34 -14.12 26.11
N LEU A 47 6.07 -14.14 25.68
CA LEU A 47 5.37 -12.95 25.18
C LEU A 47 4.56 -12.26 26.28
N VAL A 48 3.85 -13.01 27.12
CA VAL A 48 2.96 -12.45 28.14
C VAL A 48 3.19 -13.06 29.50
N SER A 49 3.08 -12.23 30.56
CA SER A 49 3.04 -12.72 31.93
C SER A 49 1.72 -13.46 32.19
N LYS A 50 1.74 -14.44 33.09
CA LYS A 50 0.54 -15.25 33.43
C LYS A 50 -0.67 -14.41 33.87
N ASN A 51 -0.43 -13.20 34.37
CA ASN A 51 -1.45 -12.29 34.88
C ASN A 51 -1.83 -11.17 33.89
N ALA A 52 -1.30 -11.19 32.66
CA ALA A 52 -1.60 -10.18 31.67
C ALA A 52 -3.08 -10.16 31.30
N GLN A 53 -3.64 -8.95 31.21
CA GLN A 53 -5.04 -8.75 30.86
C GLN A 53 -5.17 -8.69 29.34
N LYS A 54 -6.25 -9.25 28.78
CA LYS A 54 -6.63 -9.08 27.39
C LYS A 54 -6.97 -7.62 27.09
N ALA A 55 -6.66 -7.16 25.89
CA ALA A 55 -7.17 -5.90 25.36
C ALA A 55 -8.71 -5.93 25.27
N SER A 56 -9.35 -4.75 25.29
CA SER A 56 -10.82 -4.67 25.30
C SER A 56 -11.45 -5.39 24.12
N TYR A 57 -10.94 -5.20 22.91
CA TYR A 57 -11.46 -5.87 21.70
C TYR A 57 -11.30 -7.40 21.75
N GLN A 58 -10.22 -7.91 22.36
CA GLN A 58 -10.00 -9.36 22.54
C GLN A 58 -11.03 -9.99 23.49
N LYS A 59 -11.46 -9.25 24.53
CA LYS A 59 -12.50 -9.72 25.47
C LYS A 59 -13.87 -9.85 24.80
N GLU A 60 -14.12 -9.10 23.74
CA GLU A 60 -15.37 -9.14 22.97
C GLU A 60 -15.42 -10.28 21.94
N THR A 61 -14.26 -10.73 21.47
CA THR A 61 -14.14 -11.67 20.35
C THR A 61 -13.65 -13.06 20.74
N THR A 62 -13.23 -13.24 22.01
CA THR A 62 -12.71 -14.51 22.56
C THR A 62 -13.40 -14.86 23.88
N ASP A 63 -13.15 -16.06 24.42
CA ASP A 63 -13.73 -16.49 25.69
C ASP A 63 -13.36 -15.53 26.83
N LYS A 64 -14.37 -14.99 27.52
CA LYS A 64 -14.18 -14.01 28.60
C LYS A 64 -13.49 -14.58 29.84
N ASN A 65 -13.54 -15.90 30.01
CA ASN A 65 -13.02 -16.59 31.18
C ASN A 65 -11.56 -17.06 31.02
N GLU A 66 -11.02 -17.04 29.81
CA GLU A 66 -9.61 -17.39 29.57
C GLU A 66 -8.69 -16.17 29.76
N SER A 67 -7.48 -16.42 30.29
CA SER A 67 -6.42 -15.41 30.35
C SER A 67 -5.86 -15.07 28.96
N GLN A 68 -5.14 -13.94 28.86
CA GLN A 68 -4.40 -13.63 27.61
C GLN A 68 -3.39 -14.73 27.26
N PHE A 69 -2.73 -15.29 28.28
CA PHE A 69 -1.78 -16.39 28.10
C PHE A 69 -2.44 -17.62 27.45
N GLU A 70 -3.60 -18.07 28.00
CA GLU A 70 -4.31 -19.23 27.45
C GLU A 70 -4.83 -19.00 26.04
N MET A 71 -5.32 -17.80 25.75
CA MET A 71 -5.76 -17.41 24.42
C MET A 71 -4.60 -17.53 23.42
N ILE A 72 -3.46 -16.89 23.72
CA ILE A 72 -2.30 -16.86 22.83
C ILE A 72 -1.69 -18.26 22.66
N LYS A 73 -1.65 -19.05 23.74
CA LYS A 73 -1.06 -20.40 23.72
C LYS A 73 -1.69 -21.31 22.67
N LYS A 74 -2.98 -21.19 22.42
CA LYS A 74 -3.71 -21.97 21.41
C LYS A 74 -3.33 -21.56 19.96
N LEU A 75 -2.74 -20.38 19.78
CA LEU A 75 -2.43 -19.78 18.50
C LEU A 75 -0.95 -19.93 18.12
N GLU A 76 -0.13 -20.58 18.96
CA GLU A 76 1.27 -20.86 18.65
C GLU A 76 1.40 -21.81 17.44
N LEU A 77 2.33 -21.49 16.56
CA LEU A 77 2.79 -22.39 15.49
C LEU A 77 4.17 -22.95 15.86
N ASP A 78 4.35 -24.24 15.72
CA ASP A 78 5.64 -24.89 15.96
C ASP A 78 6.57 -24.81 14.73
N GLU A 79 7.81 -25.23 14.92
CA GLU A 79 8.84 -25.20 13.85
C GLU A 79 8.43 -26.03 12.63
N ASN A 80 7.84 -27.21 12.83
CA ASN A 80 7.44 -28.08 11.72
C ASN A 80 6.32 -27.43 10.91
N THR A 81 5.36 -26.80 11.58
CA THR A 81 4.29 -26.04 10.94
C THR A 81 4.86 -24.88 10.12
N HIS A 82 5.85 -24.13 10.63
CA HIS A 82 6.52 -23.07 9.87
C HIS A 82 7.18 -23.62 8.60
N LYS A 83 7.94 -24.72 8.70
CA LYS A 83 8.57 -25.38 7.53
C LYS A 83 7.55 -25.76 6.47
N GLU A 84 6.42 -26.32 6.90
CA GLU A 84 5.34 -26.73 6.01
C GLU A 84 4.66 -25.51 5.34
N LEU A 85 4.38 -24.44 6.08
CA LEU A 85 3.79 -23.21 5.53
C LEU A 85 4.74 -22.50 4.57
N ILE A 86 6.05 -22.43 4.87
CA ILE A 86 7.07 -21.89 3.97
C ILE A 86 7.12 -22.68 2.65
N ALA A 87 7.13 -24.02 2.73
CA ALA A 87 7.12 -24.87 1.55
C ALA A 87 5.82 -24.68 0.74
N TYR A 88 4.68 -24.54 1.40
CA TYR A 88 3.40 -24.30 0.76
C TYR A 88 3.32 -22.94 0.08
N CYS A 89 3.80 -21.86 0.73
CA CYS A 89 3.93 -20.55 0.12
C CYS A 89 4.78 -20.58 -1.16
N LYS A 90 5.90 -21.32 -1.13
CA LYS A 90 6.74 -21.48 -2.32
C LYS A 90 5.99 -22.17 -3.47
N GLN A 91 5.17 -23.18 -3.20
CA GLN A 91 4.32 -23.84 -4.21
C GLN A 91 3.28 -22.90 -4.80
N LYS A 92 2.78 -21.93 -3.99
CA LYS A 92 1.77 -20.94 -4.41
C LYS A 92 2.37 -19.66 -5.00
N ASN A 93 3.71 -19.57 -5.11
CA ASN A 93 4.44 -18.40 -5.61
C ASN A 93 4.12 -17.11 -4.81
N ILE A 94 3.95 -17.21 -3.50
CA ILE A 94 3.77 -16.09 -2.59
C ILE A 94 4.89 -16.10 -1.54
N THR A 95 5.36 -14.90 -1.14
CA THR A 95 6.39 -14.79 -0.10
C THR A 95 5.80 -15.13 1.26
N PHE A 96 6.46 -16.00 2.00
CA PHE A 96 6.15 -16.22 3.41
C PHE A 96 6.83 -15.15 4.26
N LEU A 97 6.09 -14.49 5.13
CA LEU A 97 6.60 -13.61 6.18
C LEU A 97 6.04 -14.05 7.53
N SER A 98 6.75 -13.72 8.58
CA SER A 98 6.24 -13.83 9.95
C SER A 98 6.81 -12.73 10.83
N THR A 99 6.00 -12.27 11.78
CA THR A 99 6.40 -11.33 12.81
C THR A 99 6.86 -12.12 14.04
N PRO A 100 8.15 -12.09 14.42
CA PRO A 100 8.56 -12.65 15.71
C PRO A 100 8.15 -11.72 16.84
N PHE A 101 7.75 -12.27 17.97
CA PHE A 101 7.40 -11.49 19.17
C PHE A 101 8.31 -11.80 20.37
N ASP A 102 9.31 -12.63 20.20
CA ASP A 102 10.28 -12.98 21.25
C ASP A 102 11.62 -13.39 20.66
N SER A 103 12.65 -13.47 21.51
CA SER A 103 14.03 -13.79 21.13
C SER A 103 14.19 -15.17 20.47
N ASP A 104 13.45 -16.16 20.92
CA ASP A 104 13.53 -17.53 20.37
C ASP A 104 12.86 -17.58 19.00
N SER A 105 11.77 -16.82 18.83
CA SER A 105 11.08 -16.65 17.55
C SER A 105 11.95 -15.95 16.51
N ILE A 106 12.75 -14.96 16.90
CA ILE A 106 13.75 -14.33 16.00
C ILE A 106 14.75 -15.35 15.50
N LYS A 107 15.33 -16.17 16.40
CA LYS A 107 16.29 -17.22 16.05
C LYS A 107 15.68 -18.26 15.12
N LEU A 108 14.49 -18.74 15.45
CA LEU A 108 13.76 -19.71 14.63
C LEU A 108 13.55 -19.19 13.19
N LEU A 109 13.09 -17.96 13.03
CA LEU A 109 12.84 -17.40 11.70
C LEU A 109 14.14 -17.15 10.91
N ASP A 110 15.24 -16.81 11.57
CA ASP A 110 16.56 -16.70 10.93
C ASP A 110 17.08 -18.07 10.49
N GLU A 111 16.99 -19.11 11.34
CA GLU A 111 17.36 -20.49 11.02
C GLU A 111 16.52 -21.07 9.88
N LEU A 112 15.24 -20.68 9.77
CA LEU A 112 14.35 -21.01 8.64
C LEU A 112 14.69 -20.24 7.36
N GLY A 113 15.65 -19.31 7.42
CA GLY A 113 16.20 -18.61 6.26
C GLY A 113 15.38 -17.39 5.79
N LEU A 114 14.59 -16.77 6.66
CA LEU A 114 13.87 -15.55 6.31
C LEU A 114 14.86 -14.41 5.99
N SER A 115 14.61 -13.71 4.90
CA SER A 115 15.42 -12.57 4.44
C SER A 115 14.87 -11.21 4.88
N THR A 116 13.62 -11.19 5.38
CA THR A 116 12.93 -9.97 5.81
C THR A 116 12.26 -10.22 7.16
N PHE A 117 12.46 -9.29 8.09
CA PHE A 117 11.87 -9.34 9.42
C PHE A 117 10.88 -8.20 9.60
N LYS A 118 9.69 -8.53 10.08
CA LYS A 118 8.70 -7.54 10.50
C LYS A 118 8.84 -7.29 12.00
N ILE A 119 9.00 -6.02 12.37
CA ILE A 119 8.98 -5.57 13.78
C ILE A 119 7.62 -4.96 14.05
N PRO A 120 6.81 -5.52 14.97
CA PRO A 120 5.50 -4.98 15.30
C PRO A 120 5.63 -3.73 16.15
N SER A 121 4.58 -2.90 16.17
CA SER A 121 4.55 -1.64 16.94
C SER A 121 4.86 -1.81 18.43
N GLY A 122 4.47 -2.94 19.02
CA GLY A 122 4.73 -3.22 20.43
C GLY A 122 6.21 -3.39 20.80
N GLU A 123 7.05 -3.68 19.81
CA GLU A 123 8.49 -3.95 20.01
C GLU A 123 9.38 -2.73 19.72
N ILE A 124 8.81 -1.60 19.31
CA ILE A 124 9.59 -0.42 18.90
C ILE A 124 10.49 0.15 20.01
N THR A 125 10.13 -0.04 21.26
CA THR A 125 10.90 0.38 22.43
C THR A 125 11.66 -0.77 23.12
N ASN A 126 11.61 -1.98 22.55
CA ASN A 126 12.28 -3.16 23.11
C ASN A 126 13.73 -3.24 22.66
N LEU A 127 14.61 -2.54 23.38
CA LEU A 127 16.04 -2.43 23.04
C LEU A 127 16.75 -3.78 22.83
N PRO A 128 16.59 -4.81 23.72
CA PRO A 128 17.22 -6.11 23.48
C PRO A 128 16.75 -6.79 22.19
N TYR A 129 15.47 -6.71 21.92
CA TYR A 129 14.84 -7.27 20.72
C TYR A 129 15.36 -6.56 19.45
N LEU A 130 15.38 -5.22 19.43
CA LEU A 130 15.90 -4.43 18.32
C LEU A 130 17.37 -4.74 18.03
N ARG A 131 18.20 -4.88 19.08
CA ARG A 131 19.61 -5.27 18.95
C ARG A 131 19.77 -6.64 18.31
N GLN A 132 18.96 -7.61 18.71
CA GLN A 132 19.02 -8.96 18.18
C GLN A 132 18.66 -8.98 16.69
N ILE A 133 17.55 -8.37 16.28
CA ILE A 133 17.16 -8.29 14.87
C ILE A 133 18.17 -7.47 14.06
N GLY A 134 18.63 -6.34 14.59
CA GLY A 134 19.63 -5.49 13.94
C GLY A 134 20.94 -6.23 13.62
N GLY A 135 21.37 -7.14 14.53
CA GLY A 135 22.55 -7.97 14.33
C GLY A 135 22.46 -8.98 13.19
N LEU A 136 21.25 -9.32 12.72
CA LEU A 136 21.05 -10.23 11.60
C LEU A 136 21.37 -9.59 10.25
N ASN A 137 21.42 -8.27 10.15
CA ASN A 137 21.65 -7.51 8.91
C ASN A 137 20.72 -7.94 7.75
N LYS A 138 19.45 -8.14 8.03
CA LYS A 138 18.40 -8.47 7.07
C LYS A 138 17.60 -7.23 6.67
N LYS A 139 16.65 -7.37 5.76
CA LYS A 139 15.62 -6.35 5.51
C LYS A 139 14.68 -6.26 6.69
N ILE A 140 14.30 -5.05 7.07
CA ILE A 140 13.43 -4.77 8.21
C ILE A 140 12.24 -3.94 7.76
N ILE A 141 11.06 -4.36 8.20
CA ILE A 141 9.81 -3.59 8.08
C ILE A 141 9.39 -3.25 9.50
N LEU A 142 9.55 -1.99 9.92
CA LEU A 142 9.27 -1.51 11.27
C LEU A 142 7.93 -0.78 11.31
N SER A 143 6.96 -1.30 12.08
CA SER A 143 5.72 -0.58 12.39
C SER A 143 5.91 0.42 13.50
N THR A 144 5.27 1.60 13.38
CA THR A 144 5.48 2.76 14.25
C THR A 144 4.24 3.15 15.06
N GLY A 145 3.26 2.27 15.20
CA GLY A 145 2.07 2.51 16.03
C GLY A 145 2.45 2.77 17.49
N MET A 146 1.69 3.63 18.17
CA MET A 146 1.92 4.09 19.56
C MET A 146 3.23 4.87 19.78
N ALA A 147 4.05 5.11 18.75
CA ALA A 147 5.33 5.77 18.87
C ALA A 147 5.29 7.23 18.39
N ASN A 148 6.10 8.08 19.01
CA ASN A 148 6.44 9.41 18.51
C ASN A 148 7.72 9.37 17.65
N LEU A 149 8.07 10.49 16.98
CA LEU A 149 9.23 10.54 16.09
C LEU A 149 10.56 10.22 16.80
N GLY A 150 10.73 10.65 18.05
CA GLY A 150 11.96 10.37 18.81
C GLY A 150 12.11 8.88 19.14
N GLU A 151 11.04 8.17 19.41
CA GLU A 151 11.05 6.72 19.62
C GLU A 151 11.34 5.95 18.33
N VAL A 152 10.80 6.43 17.21
CA VAL A 152 11.12 5.87 15.87
C VAL A 152 12.59 6.08 15.54
N GLU A 153 13.15 7.29 15.78
CA GLU A 153 14.56 7.59 15.59
C GLU A 153 15.46 6.67 16.44
N ALA A 154 15.16 6.52 17.72
CA ALA A 154 15.90 5.66 18.64
C ALA A 154 15.88 4.18 18.18
N ALA A 155 14.75 3.71 17.67
CA ALA A 155 14.64 2.36 17.13
C ALA A 155 15.51 2.17 15.87
N ILE A 156 15.44 3.11 14.91
CA ILE A 156 16.27 3.10 13.68
C ILE A 156 17.75 3.11 14.05
N GLU A 157 18.15 4.03 14.93
CA GLU A 157 19.57 4.11 15.39
C GLU A 157 20.03 2.80 16.04
N THR A 158 19.18 2.18 16.85
CA THR A 158 19.50 0.90 17.50
C THR A 158 19.73 -0.19 16.47
N LEU A 159 18.84 -0.32 15.47
CA LEU A 159 18.97 -1.28 14.39
C LEU A 159 20.25 -1.07 13.58
N VAL A 160 20.56 0.18 13.23
CA VAL A 160 21.76 0.54 12.46
C VAL A 160 23.04 0.29 13.27
N LYS A 161 23.07 0.73 14.53
CA LYS A 161 24.22 0.49 15.44
C LYS A 161 24.46 -1.02 15.69
N SER A 162 23.43 -1.84 15.55
CA SER A 162 23.52 -3.30 15.71
C SER A 162 23.96 -4.04 14.45
N GLY A 163 23.96 -3.39 13.27
CA GLY A 163 24.48 -3.97 12.03
C GLY A 163 23.59 -3.90 10.81
N THR A 164 22.31 -3.52 10.94
CA THR A 164 21.41 -3.34 9.80
C THR A 164 21.80 -2.10 9.00
N LYS A 165 21.87 -2.20 7.69
CA LYS A 165 22.05 -1.04 6.83
C LYS A 165 20.80 -0.17 6.83
N HIS A 166 20.99 1.17 6.88
CA HIS A 166 19.88 2.12 6.91
C HIS A 166 18.91 1.91 5.75
N GLU A 167 19.40 1.70 4.53
CA GLU A 167 18.60 1.45 3.34
C GLU A 167 17.79 0.12 3.35
N ASN A 168 18.09 -0.76 4.30
CA ASN A 168 17.34 -2.02 4.49
C ASN A 168 16.15 -1.86 5.44
N ILE A 169 15.89 -0.67 5.97
CA ILE A 169 14.79 -0.39 6.88
C ILE A 169 13.68 0.33 6.12
N SER A 170 12.46 -0.21 6.20
CA SER A 170 11.22 0.44 5.75
C SER A 170 10.32 0.69 6.95
N LEU A 171 9.59 1.80 6.95
CA LEU A 171 8.71 2.19 8.06
C LEU A 171 7.24 2.02 7.66
N LEU A 172 6.42 1.43 8.53
CA LEU A 172 4.98 1.43 8.37
C LEU A 172 4.35 2.37 9.41
N HIS A 173 3.64 3.40 8.95
CA HIS A 173 2.69 4.09 9.81
C HIS A 173 1.55 3.14 10.15
N ALA A 174 1.08 3.15 11.39
CA ALA A 174 0.02 2.28 11.88
C ALA A 174 -0.70 2.90 13.08
N ASN A 175 -1.96 2.53 13.27
CA ASN A 175 -2.70 2.69 14.51
C ASN A 175 -2.95 1.30 15.11
N THR A 176 -2.94 1.16 16.44
CA THR A 176 -3.03 -0.14 17.12
C THR A 176 -4.42 -0.45 17.71
N GLN A 177 -5.44 0.31 17.36
CA GLN A 177 -6.82 0.00 17.65
C GLN A 177 -7.44 -0.89 16.55
N TYR A 178 -8.18 -1.93 16.92
CA TYR A 178 -8.78 -2.92 16.01
C TYR A 178 -10.31 -2.97 16.21
N PRO A 179 -11.14 -2.45 15.28
CA PRO A 179 -10.76 -1.64 14.13
C PRO A 179 -10.33 -0.22 14.49
N THR A 180 -9.49 0.40 13.68
CA THR A 180 -9.09 1.81 13.83
C THR A 180 -10.22 2.74 13.41
N PRO A 181 -10.63 3.74 14.22
CA PRO A 181 -11.52 4.81 13.80
C PRO A 181 -10.87 5.67 12.68
N MET A 182 -11.67 6.11 11.70
CA MET A 182 -11.15 6.86 10.56
C MET A 182 -10.45 8.18 10.95
N GLU A 183 -10.94 8.86 11.99
CA GLU A 183 -10.35 10.09 12.53
C GLU A 183 -8.95 9.90 13.14
N ASP A 184 -8.60 8.67 13.55
CA ASP A 184 -7.32 8.33 14.17
C ASP A 184 -6.27 7.77 13.18
N VAL A 185 -6.63 7.61 11.91
CA VAL A 185 -5.76 7.05 10.84
C VAL A 185 -4.54 7.94 10.57
N ASN A 186 -4.73 9.23 10.44
CA ASN A 186 -3.68 10.24 10.19
C ASN A 186 -2.67 9.85 9.10
N LEU A 187 -3.13 9.55 7.89
CA LEU A 187 -2.25 9.17 6.75
C LEU A 187 -1.10 10.15 6.48
N LYS A 188 -1.27 11.44 6.84
CA LYS A 188 -0.21 12.44 6.68
C LYS A 188 1.03 12.14 7.52
N ALA A 189 0.90 11.39 8.62
CA ALA A 189 2.04 10.98 9.44
C ALA A 189 3.00 10.05 8.67
N MET A 190 2.51 9.29 7.69
CA MET A 190 3.37 8.52 6.79
C MET A 190 4.33 9.41 6.00
N ILE A 191 3.85 10.57 5.51
CA ILE A 191 4.69 11.55 4.81
C ILE A 191 5.69 12.18 5.77
N THR A 192 5.27 12.46 7.01
CA THR A 192 6.17 12.96 8.06
C THR A 192 7.32 12.00 8.33
N LEU A 193 7.04 10.71 8.48
CA LEU A 193 8.07 9.65 8.65
C LEU A 193 9.05 9.63 7.47
N LYS A 194 8.52 9.67 6.24
CA LYS A 194 9.36 9.70 5.03
C LYS A 194 10.31 10.89 5.03
N ASN A 195 9.80 12.08 5.35
CA ASN A 195 10.59 13.31 5.31
C ASN A 195 11.60 13.39 6.46
N ALA A 196 11.25 12.86 7.64
CA ALA A 196 12.11 12.88 8.81
C ALA A 196 13.31 11.93 8.66
N PHE A 197 13.08 10.73 8.12
CA PHE A 197 14.10 9.67 8.14
C PHE A 197 14.68 9.32 6.76
N GLY A 198 14.09 9.81 5.66
CA GLY A 198 14.56 9.52 4.31
C GLY A 198 14.40 8.04 3.90
N LEU A 199 13.60 7.27 4.64
CA LEU A 199 13.36 5.86 4.42
C LEU A 199 12.12 5.61 3.56
N GLU A 200 12.03 4.39 3.00
CA GLU A 200 10.81 3.91 2.37
C GLU A 200 9.69 3.79 3.40
N VAL A 201 8.50 4.27 3.04
CA VAL A 201 7.35 4.25 3.94
C VAL A 201 6.18 3.47 3.37
N GLY A 202 5.38 2.92 4.25
CA GLY A 202 4.13 2.25 3.97
C GLY A 202 3.10 2.44 5.08
N TYR A 203 2.02 1.69 4.98
CA TYR A 203 0.93 1.73 5.93
C TYR A 203 0.53 0.31 6.36
N SER A 204 0.39 0.10 7.68
CA SER A 204 -0.21 -1.11 8.25
C SER A 204 -1.60 -0.75 8.75
N ASP A 205 -2.61 -1.24 8.06
CA ASP A 205 -4.00 -0.79 8.21
C ASP A 205 -4.84 -1.73 9.07
N HIS A 206 -5.54 -1.15 10.03
CA HIS A 206 -6.49 -1.81 10.91
C HIS A 206 -7.90 -1.20 10.84
N THR A 207 -8.16 -0.35 9.83
CA THR A 207 -9.52 0.18 9.58
C THR A 207 -10.42 -0.88 8.95
N LEU A 208 -11.72 -0.64 8.97
CA LEU A 208 -12.65 -1.41 8.13
C LEU A 208 -12.57 -0.89 6.68
N GLY A 209 -12.88 -1.75 5.70
CA GLY A 209 -12.85 -1.38 4.28
C GLY A 209 -11.44 -1.38 3.68
N ILE A 210 -11.31 -0.78 2.50
CA ILE A 210 -10.09 -0.79 1.67
C ILE A 210 -9.65 0.61 1.22
N GLU A 211 -10.39 1.63 1.61
CA GLU A 211 -10.23 3.01 1.15
C GLU A 211 -8.90 3.61 1.62
N VAL A 212 -8.53 3.30 2.87
CA VAL A 212 -7.31 3.82 3.50
C VAL A 212 -6.06 3.26 2.82
N ASP A 213 -6.06 1.97 2.49
CA ASP A 213 -4.96 1.31 1.77
C ASP A 213 -4.73 1.95 0.40
N ILE A 214 -5.81 2.16 -0.36
CA ILE A 214 -5.77 2.78 -1.69
C ILE A 214 -5.27 4.24 -1.59
N ALA A 215 -5.77 4.99 -0.60
CA ALA A 215 -5.35 6.36 -0.34
C ALA A 215 -3.87 6.44 0.07
N ALA A 216 -3.38 5.52 0.92
CA ALA A 216 -1.99 5.45 1.33
C ALA A 216 -1.06 5.24 0.13
N VAL A 217 -1.44 4.37 -0.81
CA VAL A 217 -0.69 4.16 -2.07
C VAL A 217 -0.67 5.42 -2.93
N ALA A 218 -1.80 6.11 -3.08
CA ALA A 218 -1.87 7.39 -3.80
C ALA A 218 -0.98 8.46 -3.15
N MET A 219 -0.78 8.40 -1.82
CA MET A 219 0.11 9.27 -1.06
C MET A 219 1.57 8.79 -1.06
N GLY A 220 1.90 7.71 -1.74
CA GLY A 220 3.28 7.23 -1.94
C GLY A 220 3.73 6.09 -1.03
N ALA A 221 2.80 5.37 -0.40
CA ALA A 221 3.12 4.12 0.30
C ALA A 221 3.76 3.12 -0.67
N LYS A 222 4.83 2.45 -0.21
CA LYS A 222 5.54 1.39 -0.95
C LYS A 222 5.24 0.01 -0.40
N ILE A 223 4.71 -0.07 0.81
CA ILE A 223 4.30 -1.29 1.47
C ILE A 223 2.90 -1.06 2.05
N ILE A 224 2.00 -1.99 1.82
CA ILE A 224 0.69 -2.06 2.46
C ILE A 224 0.60 -3.37 3.21
N GLU A 225 0.16 -3.31 4.46
CA GLU A 225 -0.13 -4.48 5.28
C GLU A 225 -1.57 -4.40 5.77
N LYS A 226 -2.34 -5.47 5.58
CA LYS A 226 -3.76 -5.52 5.95
C LYS A 226 -4.14 -6.91 6.43
N HIS A 227 -4.82 -6.98 7.58
CA HIS A 227 -5.38 -8.23 8.09
C HIS A 227 -6.46 -8.78 7.17
N PHE A 228 -6.46 -10.10 6.98
CA PHE A 228 -7.52 -10.79 6.27
C PHE A 228 -7.87 -12.13 6.95
N THR A 229 -9.05 -12.62 6.66
CA THR A 229 -9.63 -13.86 7.20
C THR A 229 -10.34 -14.63 6.12
N LEU A 230 -10.75 -15.86 6.42
CA LEU A 230 -11.66 -16.62 5.58
C LEU A 230 -13.12 -16.21 5.80
N ASP A 231 -13.47 -15.80 7.03
CA ASP A 231 -14.82 -15.40 7.43
C ASP A 231 -14.71 -14.55 8.73
N LYS A 232 -15.29 -13.36 8.74
CA LYS A 232 -15.31 -12.44 9.88
C LYS A 232 -16.08 -12.97 11.11
N SER A 233 -16.93 -13.97 10.91
CA SER A 233 -17.73 -14.59 11.97
C SER A 233 -16.96 -15.64 12.77
N LEU A 234 -15.77 -16.05 12.33
CA LEU A 234 -14.94 -17.03 13.02
C LEU A 234 -14.52 -16.50 14.40
N PRO A 235 -14.41 -17.39 15.41
CA PRO A 235 -13.90 -16.99 16.72
C PRO A 235 -12.40 -16.68 16.66
N GLY A 236 -11.97 -15.61 17.30
CA GLY A 236 -10.56 -15.21 17.37
C GLY A 236 -10.40 -13.70 17.51
N PRO A 237 -9.21 -13.22 17.86
CA PRO A 237 -9.00 -11.82 18.21
C PRO A 237 -9.12 -10.86 17.02
N ASP A 238 -8.72 -11.27 15.79
CA ASP A 238 -8.50 -10.36 14.68
C ASP A 238 -9.51 -10.49 13.53
N HIS A 239 -10.36 -11.54 13.51
CA HIS A 239 -11.28 -11.81 12.39
C HIS A 239 -12.22 -10.64 12.08
N LYS A 240 -12.77 -9.97 13.09
CA LYS A 240 -13.74 -8.88 12.90
C LYS A 240 -13.16 -7.63 12.21
N ALA A 241 -11.89 -7.36 12.43
CA ALA A 241 -11.19 -6.22 11.81
C ALA A 241 -10.49 -6.59 10.49
N SER A 242 -10.60 -7.85 10.07
CA SER A 242 -9.93 -8.40 8.88
C SER A 242 -10.79 -8.26 7.63
N LEU A 243 -10.16 -8.23 6.44
CA LEU A 243 -10.85 -8.32 5.17
C LEU A 243 -11.25 -9.78 4.87
N GLU A 244 -12.41 -9.97 4.25
CA GLU A 244 -12.78 -11.25 3.65
C GLU A 244 -12.12 -11.43 2.27
N PRO A 245 -12.13 -12.65 1.68
CA PRO A 245 -11.36 -12.95 0.45
C PRO A 245 -11.66 -12.01 -0.72
N ASP A 246 -12.94 -11.66 -0.94
CA ASP A 246 -13.35 -10.78 -2.02
C ASP A 246 -12.96 -9.32 -1.76
N GLU A 247 -12.97 -8.88 -0.50
CA GLU A 247 -12.50 -7.56 -0.08
C GLU A 247 -10.98 -7.44 -0.27
N LEU A 248 -10.21 -8.48 0.11
CA LEU A 248 -8.77 -8.53 -0.12
C LEU A 248 -8.44 -8.45 -1.62
N ALA A 249 -9.14 -9.21 -2.45
CA ALA A 249 -8.96 -9.17 -3.89
C ALA A 249 -9.32 -7.80 -4.48
N ALA A 250 -10.37 -7.15 -3.96
CA ALA A 250 -10.76 -5.80 -4.36
C ALA A 250 -9.70 -4.77 -3.96
N MET A 251 -9.13 -4.84 -2.75
CA MET A 251 -8.04 -3.98 -2.28
C MET A 251 -6.82 -4.12 -3.19
N VAL A 252 -6.34 -5.34 -3.43
CA VAL A 252 -5.18 -5.59 -4.30
C VAL A 252 -5.43 -5.00 -5.70
N ARG A 253 -6.58 -5.26 -6.31
CA ARG A 253 -6.95 -4.71 -7.61
C ARG A 253 -6.98 -3.19 -7.60
N GLY A 254 -7.55 -2.58 -6.55
CA GLY A 254 -7.58 -1.12 -6.37
C GLY A 254 -6.18 -0.53 -6.32
N ILE A 255 -5.28 -1.12 -5.53
CA ILE A 255 -3.87 -0.71 -5.42
C ILE A 255 -3.18 -0.81 -6.79
N ARG A 256 -3.32 -1.93 -7.52
CA ARG A 256 -2.69 -2.10 -8.85
C ARG A 256 -3.22 -1.09 -9.87
N ASN A 257 -4.50 -0.73 -9.80
CA ASN A 257 -5.07 0.33 -10.64
C ASN A 257 -4.48 1.71 -10.31
N ILE A 258 -4.30 2.03 -9.02
CA ILE A 258 -3.69 3.31 -8.62
C ILE A 258 -2.22 3.39 -9.05
N GLU A 259 -1.45 2.31 -8.93
CA GLU A 259 -0.07 2.26 -9.44
C GLU A 259 0.01 2.68 -10.92
N LEU A 260 -0.92 2.21 -11.74
CA LEU A 260 -1.00 2.60 -13.16
C LEU A 260 -1.48 4.04 -13.34
N ALA A 261 -2.45 4.48 -12.51
CA ALA A 261 -3.08 5.79 -12.63
C ALA A 261 -2.17 6.95 -12.17
N LEU A 262 -1.19 6.70 -11.30
CA LEU A 262 -0.26 7.72 -10.81
C LEU A 262 0.60 8.33 -11.92
N GLY A 263 0.95 7.57 -12.97
CA GLY A 263 1.73 8.07 -14.10
C GLY A 263 3.12 8.58 -13.71
N ASP A 264 3.66 9.48 -14.53
CA ASP A 264 5.00 10.07 -14.39
C ASP A 264 5.00 11.51 -13.83
N GLY A 265 3.82 12.10 -13.61
CA GLY A 265 3.65 13.48 -13.13
C GLY A 265 3.83 14.56 -14.20
N LEU A 266 4.17 14.21 -15.44
CA LEU A 266 4.30 15.18 -16.52
C LEU A 266 2.93 15.46 -17.17
N LYS A 267 2.56 16.74 -17.30
CA LYS A 267 1.31 17.12 -17.96
C LYS A 267 1.48 17.15 -19.47
N HIS A 268 1.18 16.05 -20.11
CA HIS A 268 1.06 15.94 -21.56
C HIS A 268 -0.27 15.25 -21.94
N PHE A 269 -0.64 15.29 -23.21
CA PHE A 269 -1.78 14.51 -23.66
C PHE A 269 -1.41 13.03 -23.74
N SER A 270 -2.31 12.18 -23.31
CA SER A 270 -2.14 10.72 -23.34
C SER A 270 -2.36 10.15 -24.75
N LYS A 271 -1.89 8.90 -24.94
CA LYS A 271 -2.16 8.18 -26.19
C LYS A 271 -3.67 8.06 -26.50
N SER A 272 -4.48 7.87 -25.48
CA SER A 272 -5.94 7.78 -25.62
C SER A 272 -6.60 9.11 -26.00
N GLU A 273 -5.95 10.27 -25.75
CA GLU A 273 -6.45 11.59 -26.12
C GLU A 273 -6.03 12.04 -27.52
N SER A 274 -5.04 11.37 -28.13
CA SER A 274 -4.44 11.83 -29.39
C SER A 274 -5.47 11.98 -30.53
N GLU A 275 -6.40 11.05 -30.65
CA GLU A 275 -7.48 11.15 -31.66
C GLU A 275 -8.49 12.23 -31.30
N ASN A 276 -8.76 12.45 -30.02
CA ASN A 276 -9.69 13.48 -29.57
C ASN A 276 -9.16 14.90 -29.84
N ILE A 277 -7.84 15.08 -29.90
CA ILE A 277 -7.21 16.37 -30.25
C ILE A 277 -7.72 16.84 -31.60
N LYS A 278 -7.72 15.98 -32.63
CA LYS A 278 -8.16 16.31 -33.98
C LYS A 278 -9.66 16.65 -34.03
N ILE A 279 -10.46 15.91 -33.29
CA ILE A 279 -11.93 16.04 -33.32
C ILE A 279 -12.42 17.20 -32.44
N ALA A 280 -11.87 17.34 -31.23
CA ALA A 280 -12.41 18.22 -30.21
C ALA A 280 -11.78 19.61 -30.18
N ARG A 281 -10.50 19.74 -30.56
CA ARG A 281 -9.87 21.06 -30.69
C ARG A 281 -10.49 21.83 -31.85
N LYS A 282 -10.25 23.12 -31.84
CA LYS A 282 -10.72 24.04 -32.88
C LYS A 282 -9.58 24.51 -33.76
N SER A 283 -9.93 24.91 -34.98
CA SER A 283 -9.06 25.61 -35.90
C SER A 283 -9.67 26.95 -36.30
N ILE A 284 -8.88 27.83 -36.84
CA ILE A 284 -9.35 29.06 -37.50
C ILE A 284 -10.01 28.67 -38.80
N VAL A 285 -11.24 29.11 -39.03
CA VAL A 285 -12.03 28.83 -40.25
C VAL A 285 -12.65 30.09 -40.80
N ALA A 286 -13.00 30.07 -42.10
CA ALA A 286 -13.77 31.13 -42.71
C ALA A 286 -15.18 31.20 -42.11
N LYS A 287 -15.59 32.36 -41.59
CA LYS A 287 -16.92 32.63 -41.06
C LYS A 287 -17.97 32.85 -42.15
N CYS A 288 -17.51 33.34 -43.31
CA CYS A 288 -18.23 33.54 -44.55
C CYS A 288 -17.29 33.32 -45.74
N ASP A 289 -17.80 33.39 -46.96
CA ASP A 289 -16.96 33.33 -48.17
C ASP A 289 -15.95 34.48 -48.15
N ILE A 290 -14.65 34.18 -48.41
CA ILE A 290 -13.56 35.14 -48.45
C ILE A 290 -12.88 35.03 -49.82
N LYS A 291 -12.73 36.17 -50.50
CA LYS A 291 -12.05 36.20 -51.81
C LYS A 291 -10.54 36.31 -51.64
N LYS A 292 -9.82 35.85 -52.66
CA LYS A 292 -8.38 36.10 -52.74
C LYS A 292 -8.10 37.63 -52.72
N GLY A 293 -7.16 38.03 -51.88
CA GLY A 293 -6.80 39.43 -51.67
C GLY A 293 -7.54 40.13 -50.53
N GLU A 294 -8.57 39.53 -49.95
CA GLU A 294 -9.25 40.09 -48.77
C GLU A 294 -8.39 39.94 -47.51
N ILE A 295 -8.53 40.90 -46.58
CA ILE A 295 -7.79 40.87 -45.33
C ILE A 295 -8.58 40.05 -44.31
N PHE A 296 -7.93 39.12 -43.60
CA PHE A 296 -8.52 38.37 -42.50
C PHE A 296 -8.82 39.30 -41.33
N SER A 297 -10.03 39.20 -40.82
CA SER A 297 -10.55 40.03 -39.72
C SER A 297 -11.53 39.22 -38.85
N GLU A 298 -11.87 39.74 -37.69
CA GLU A 298 -12.89 39.15 -36.78
C GLU A 298 -14.29 39.04 -37.41
N GLN A 299 -14.53 39.78 -38.53
CA GLN A 299 -15.78 39.74 -39.27
C GLN A 299 -15.88 38.55 -40.19
N ASN A 300 -14.74 38.09 -40.79
CA ASN A 300 -14.74 37.06 -41.84
C ASN A 300 -14.07 35.73 -41.42
N ILE A 301 -13.38 35.66 -40.30
CA ILE A 301 -12.89 34.38 -39.71
C ILE A 301 -13.48 34.11 -38.34
N CYS A 302 -13.49 32.85 -37.92
CA CYS A 302 -13.95 32.40 -36.59
C CYS A 302 -13.24 31.11 -36.18
N VAL A 303 -13.64 30.53 -35.07
CA VAL A 303 -12.98 29.34 -34.48
C VAL A 303 -14.00 28.21 -34.37
N LYS A 304 -13.83 27.15 -35.15
CA LYS A 304 -14.70 25.95 -35.12
C LYS A 304 -13.86 24.67 -35.06
N ARG A 305 -14.50 23.55 -34.71
CA ARG A 305 -13.94 22.21 -34.93
C ARG A 305 -13.94 21.89 -36.44
N PRO A 306 -13.01 21.03 -36.93
CA PRO A 306 -12.03 20.19 -36.23
C PRO A 306 -10.71 20.92 -35.87
N GLY A 307 -9.79 20.20 -35.23
CA GLY A 307 -8.50 20.72 -34.76
C GLY A 307 -7.30 20.39 -35.61
N ASP A 308 -7.50 20.15 -36.93
CA ASP A 308 -6.47 19.78 -37.90
C ASP A 308 -6.00 20.94 -38.79
N GLY A 309 -6.53 22.15 -38.60
CA GLY A 309 -6.08 23.39 -39.24
C GLY A 309 -5.24 24.27 -38.30
N ILE A 310 -5.18 25.57 -38.59
CA ILE A 310 -4.40 26.54 -37.81
C ILE A 310 -4.95 26.64 -36.41
N ASN A 311 -4.04 26.46 -35.41
CA ASN A 311 -4.40 26.58 -34.01
C ASN A 311 -4.89 27.99 -33.66
N PRO A 312 -6.05 28.15 -33.04
CA PRO A 312 -6.58 29.47 -32.63
C PRO A 312 -5.66 30.33 -31.78
N MET A 313 -4.69 29.73 -31.05
CA MET A 313 -3.67 30.50 -30.33
C MET A 313 -2.78 31.36 -31.24
N ARG A 314 -2.86 31.14 -32.55
CA ARG A 314 -2.18 31.96 -33.56
C ARG A 314 -3.11 33.03 -34.18
N TRP A 315 -4.24 33.33 -33.51
CA TRP A 315 -5.26 34.27 -34.02
C TRP A 315 -4.67 35.60 -34.43
N ASP A 316 -3.88 36.23 -33.57
CA ASP A 316 -3.28 37.55 -33.81
C ASP A 316 -2.23 37.57 -34.96
N GLU A 317 -1.67 36.39 -35.26
CA GLU A 317 -0.78 36.21 -36.39
C GLU A 317 -1.55 36.21 -37.74
N ILE A 318 -2.82 35.79 -37.72
CA ILE A 318 -3.63 35.62 -38.94
C ILE A 318 -4.43 36.90 -39.21
N ILE A 319 -4.97 37.56 -38.19
CA ILE A 319 -5.67 38.83 -38.34
C ILE A 319 -4.76 39.85 -39.03
N GLY A 320 -5.31 40.54 -40.05
CA GLY A 320 -4.59 41.55 -40.84
C GLY A 320 -3.77 40.97 -41.99
N GLN A 321 -3.60 39.64 -42.10
CA GLN A 321 -2.97 39.03 -43.28
C GLN A 321 -3.92 39.05 -44.49
N ILE A 322 -3.33 39.05 -45.70
CA ILE A 322 -4.06 39.01 -46.97
C ILE A 322 -4.28 37.55 -47.38
N SER A 323 -5.52 37.20 -47.68
CA SER A 323 -5.87 35.87 -48.19
C SER A 323 -5.20 35.57 -49.52
N GLN A 324 -4.46 34.46 -49.60
CA GLN A 324 -3.74 34.03 -50.80
C GLN A 324 -4.63 33.22 -51.77
N LYS A 325 -5.79 32.76 -51.36
CA LYS A 325 -6.77 31.97 -52.12
C LYS A 325 -8.20 32.35 -51.72
N GLU A 326 -9.16 31.77 -52.42
CA GLU A 326 -10.58 31.86 -52.01
C GLU A 326 -10.88 30.82 -50.95
N TYR A 327 -11.77 31.15 -50.01
CA TYR A 327 -12.31 30.26 -48.97
C TYR A 327 -13.83 30.34 -49.00
N LYS A 328 -14.47 29.18 -48.86
CA LYS A 328 -15.88 29.09 -48.56
C LYS A 328 -16.13 29.15 -47.08
N GLN A 329 -17.34 29.48 -46.70
CA GLN A 329 -17.74 29.38 -45.27
C GLN A 329 -17.37 27.99 -44.74
N ASP A 330 -16.80 27.95 -43.53
CA ASP A 330 -16.32 26.77 -42.80
C ASP A 330 -15.05 26.13 -43.35
N ASP A 331 -14.46 26.64 -44.43
CA ASP A 331 -13.13 26.16 -44.85
C ASP A 331 -12.06 26.50 -43.82
N LEU A 332 -11.09 25.60 -43.64
CA LEU A 332 -9.89 25.85 -42.83
C LEU A 332 -9.00 26.91 -43.45
N ILE A 333 -8.64 27.92 -42.64
CA ILE A 333 -7.73 29.00 -43.07
C ILE A 333 -6.29 28.45 -43.21
#